data_1841264d08751cf49ec377e3155e8d4c
#
_entry.id   1841264d08751cf49ec377e3155e8d4c
#
_cell.length_a   1.000
_cell.length_b   1.000
_cell.length_c   1.000
_cell.angle_alpha   90.00
_cell.angle_beta   90.00
_cell.angle_gamma   90.00
#
_symmetry.space_group_name_H-M   'P 1'
#
loop_
_entity.id
_entity.type
_entity.pdbx_description
1 polymer ?
#
loop_
_entity_poly.entity_id
_entity_poly.type
_entity_poly.pdbx_seq_one_letter_code
_entity_poly.pdbx_strand_id
1 'polypeptide(L)'
;MKKRIPKEKTYSADELIKKTSKIKKLNKIFFRKGRAIAGKELFLNTEEGKVRVLAYNLDNEAKLPLFVNIHGGGFILGSPEMDDPYMMNVALKANVKILNIDYSLAPAAPFPKGLNECYAVIKYAQNNPQEFGIDPQKITVGGHSAGGNFSAAVGLKNAQTRELNIKGLILDYPPLDIYTDPCLKKNGKGFVALFIMTPKRARFFNACYCISKEERKNPLISPIYSSKEQLKNFPPTLIITAGNDILCPEAEIFRDKLTEAGVDVVHKRFNKAEHGFTHSNKPEAQEGWQMMIEHLKRLA
;
A
#
# COMPACT_ATOMS: atom_id res chain seq x y z
N MET A 1 4.58 11.27 35.75
CA MET A 1 5.93 10.84 35.29
C MET A 1 5.88 10.67 33.78
N LYS A 2 6.67 11.45 32.99
CA LYS A 2 6.84 11.21 31.53
C LYS A 2 7.59 9.87 31.37
N LYS A 3 6.94 8.85 30.81
CA LYS A 3 7.62 7.59 30.47
C LYS A 3 8.83 7.91 29.57
N ARG A 4 10.03 7.56 30.02
CA ARG A 4 11.26 7.72 29.23
C ARG A 4 11.14 6.83 28.00
N ILE A 5 11.11 7.45 26.81
CA ILE A 5 11.07 6.71 25.55
C ILE A 5 12.44 6.02 25.38
N PRO A 6 12.48 4.68 25.22
CA PRO A 6 13.74 3.99 25.00
C PRO A 6 14.38 4.49 23.70
N LYS A 7 15.70 4.67 23.70
CA LYS A 7 16.46 5.06 22.51
C LYS A 7 16.19 4.06 21.38
N GLU A 8 15.95 4.57 20.17
CA GLU A 8 15.81 3.70 18.98
C GLU A 8 17.13 2.97 18.73
N LYS A 9 17.04 1.65 18.49
CA LYS A 9 18.21 0.84 18.16
C LYS A 9 18.63 1.15 16.72
N THR A 10 19.91 1.43 16.52
CA THR A 10 20.52 1.50 15.19
C THR A 10 20.88 0.10 14.72
N TYR A 11 20.79 -0.13 13.42
CA TYR A 11 21.09 -1.40 12.76
C TYR A 11 22.00 -1.14 11.56
N SER A 12 22.91 -2.09 11.26
CA SER A 12 23.54 -2.16 9.95
C SER A 12 22.62 -2.89 8.95
N ALA A 13 22.88 -2.70 7.65
CA ALA A 13 22.13 -3.39 6.60
C ALA A 13 22.23 -4.93 6.76
N ASP A 14 23.43 -5.45 7.03
CA ASP A 14 23.68 -6.88 7.23
C ASP A 14 22.93 -7.45 8.45
N GLU A 15 22.87 -6.70 9.56
CA GLU A 15 22.08 -7.09 10.73
C GLU A 15 20.59 -7.22 10.39
N LEU A 16 20.03 -6.28 9.62
CA LEU A 16 18.63 -6.31 9.18
C LEU A 16 18.37 -7.50 8.27
N ILE A 17 19.23 -7.75 7.27
CA ILE A 17 19.13 -8.88 6.35
C ILE A 17 19.18 -10.20 7.12
N LYS A 18 20.15 -10.37 8.04
CA LYS A 18 20.27 -11.57 8.87
C LYS A 18 19.04 -11.82 9.74
N LYS A 19 18.50 -10.77 10.37
CA LYS A 19 17.28 -10.88 11.21
C LYS A 19 16.03 -11.23 10.41
N THR A 20 15.91 -10.74 9.19
CA THR A 20 14.74 -10.99 8.34
C THR A 20 14.82 -12.32 7.56
N SER A 21 15.98 -12.97 7.49
CA SER A 21 16.16 -14.22 6.72
C SER A 21 15.19 -15.34 7.14
N LYS A 22 14.96 -15.51 8.45
CA LYS A 22 13.98 -16.48 8.99
C LYS A 22 12.54 -16.08 8.64
N ILE A 23 12.23 -14.80 8.71
CA ILE A 23 10.92 -14.23 8.39
C ILE A 23 10.60 -14.46 6.91
N LYS A 24 11.57 -14.28 6.01
CA LYS A 24 11.41 -14.53 4.56
C LYS A 24 11.09 -15.99 4.23
N LYS A 25 11.71 -16.95 4.95
CA LYS A 25 11.38 -18.38 4.80
C LYS A 25 9.93 -18.65 5.19
N LEU A 26 9.47 -18.08 6.30
CA LEU A 26 8.08 -18.18 6.76
C LEU A 26 7.12 -17.52 5.77
N ASN A 27 7.46 -16.35 5.23
CA ASN A 27 6.66 -15.64 4.24
C ASN A 27 6.34 -16.53 3.01
N LYS A 28 7.37 -17.20 2.46
CA LYS A 28 7.19 -18.15 1.34
C LYS A 28 6.24 -19.29 1.68
N ILE A 29 6.34 -19.83 2.91
CA ILE A 29 5.51 -20.97 3.36
C ILE A 29 4.06 -20.53 3.57
N PHE A 30 3.83 -19.38 4.23
CA PHE A 30 2.49 -18.93 4.60
C PHE A 30 1.69 -18.35 3.43
N PHE A 31 2.33 -17.67 2.50
CA PHE A 31 1.62 -16.91 1.45
C PHE A 31 1.72 -17.53 0.06
N ARG A 32 2.80 -18.29 -0.26
CA ARG A 32 3.03 -18.81 -1.62
C ARG A 32 2.86 -20.33 -1.79
N LYS A 33 2.85 -21.12 -0.72
CA LYS A 33 2.89 -22.59 -0.85
C LYS A 33 1.48 -23.22 -0.80
N GLY A 34 1.08 -23.86 -1.92
CA GLY A 34 -0.03 -24.82 -1.95
C GLY A 34 -1.45 -24.21 -2.01
N ARG A 35 -1.60 -22.92 -2.27
CA ARG A 35 -2.91 -22.31 -2.55
C ARG A 35 -3.19 -22.30 -4.04
N ALA A 36 -4.39 -22.66 -4.45
CA ALA A 36 -4.89 -22.34 -5.78
C ALA A 36 -4.98 -20.82 -5.89
N ILE A 37 -4.34 -20.23 -6.89
CA ILE A 37 -4.31 -18.80 -7.15
C ILE A 37 -5.32 -18.52 -8.26
N ALA A 38 -6.23 -17.56 -8.04
CA ALA A 38 -7.23 -17.17 -9.02
C ALA A 38 -6.63 -16.23 -10.09
N GLY A 39 -5.61 -15.45 -9.72
CA GLY A 39 -4.92 -14.54 -10.63
C GLY A 39 -3.99 -15.26 -11.60
N LYS A 40 -3.96 -14.80 -12.85
CA LYS A 40 -2.98 -15.24 -13.84
C LYS A 40 -1.62 -14.64 -13.53
N GLU A 41 -0.60 -15.48 -13.36
CA GLU A 41 0.77 -15.00 -13.13
C GLU A 41 1.38 -14.46 -14.42
N LEU A 42 1.90 -13.23 -14.36
CA LEU A 42 2.63 -12.58 -15.44
C LEU A 42 3.94 -12.01 -14.92
N PHE A 43 4.89 -11.83 -15.84
CA PHE A 43 6.18 -11.19 -15.57
C PHE A 43 6.40 -10.05 -16.56
N LEU A 44 6.40 -8.83 -16.05
CA LEU A 44 6.53 -7.62 -16.86
C LEU A 44 7.99 -7.17 -16.92
N ASN A 45 8.51 -6.94 -18.12
CA ASN A 45 9.87 -6.41 -18.32
C ASN A 45 9.82 -4.88 -18.24
N THR A 46 9.91 -4.34 -17.03
CA THR A 46 9.85 -2.91 -16.76
C THR A 46 11.24 -2.26 -16.79
N GLU A 47 11.30 -0.93 -16.73
CA GLU A 47 12.55 -0.16 -16.58
C GLU A 47 13.31 -0.47 -15.28
N GLU A 48 12.60 -0.98 -14.26
CA GLU A 48 13.18 -1.43 -12.97
C GLU A 48 13.59 -2.90 -12.96
N GLY A 49 13.44 -3.60 -14.08
CA GLY A 49 13.70 -5.03 -14.27
C GLY A 49 12.41 -5.84 -14.39
N LYS A 50 12.55 -7.15 -14.25
CA LYS A 50 11.44 -8.11 -14.38
C LYS A 50 10.63 -8.13 -13.08
N VAL A 51 9.38 -7.66 -13.14
CA VAL A 51 8.46 -7.64 -12.00
C VAL A 51 7.32 -8.64 -12.21
N ARG A 52 7.07 -9.47 -11.21
CA ARG A 52 5.95 -10.42 -11.19
C ARG A 52 4.66 -9.70 -10.78
N VAL A 53 3.54 -10.04 -11.43
CA VAL A 53 2.21 -9.59 -11.04
C VAL A 53 1.22 -10.75 -11.10
N LEU A 54 0.15 -10.69 -10.30
CA LEU A 54 -1.06 -11.49 -10.51
C LEU A 54 -2.10 -10.62 -11.21
N ALA A 55 -2.62 -11.10 -12.33
CA ALA A 55 -3.57 -10.37 -13.16
C ALA A 55 -4.95 -11.02 -13.12
N TYR A 56 -6.02 -10.20 -13.12
CA TYR A 56 -7.40 -10.67 -13.00
C TYR A 56 -8.28 -10.04 -14.05
N ASN A 57 -9.29 -10.80 -14.49
CA ASN A 57 -10.30 -10.41 -15.47
C ASN A 57 -9.71 -10.07 -16.86
N LEU A 58 -8.54 -10.63 -17.21
CA LEU A 58 -7.91 -10.38 -18.52
C LEU A 58 -8.67 -11.03 -19.66
N ASP A 59 -9.43 -12.10 -19.41
CA ASP A 59 -10.21 -12.82 -20.44
C ASP A 59 -11.46 -12.05 -20.89
N ASN A 60 -11.81 -10.96 -20.19
CA ASN A 60 -12.85 -10.05 -20.66
C ASN A 60 -12.33 -9.25 -21.85
N GLU A 61 -12.95 -9.38 -23.01
CA GLU A 61 -12.54 -8.72 -24.26
C GLU A 61 -12.77 -7.21 -24.26
N ALA A 62 -13.62 -6.70 -23.37
CA ALA A 62 -13.88 -5.26 -23.25
C ALA A 62 -12.64 -4.51 -22.79
N LYS A 63 -12.45 -3.31 -23.33
CA LYS A 63 -11.45 -2.35 -22.85
C LYS A 63 -11.95 -1.72 -21.55
N LEU A 64 -11.37 -2.15 -20.42
CA LEU A 64 -11.81 -1.77 -19.07
C LEU A 64 -10.81 -0.86 -18.37
N PRO A 65 -11.24 -0.11 -17.33
CA PRO A 65 -10.33 0.58 -16.42
C PRO A 65 -9.38 -0.41 -15.76
N LEU A 66 -8.20 0.07 -15.36
CA LEU A 66 -7.21 -0.70 -14.63
C LEU A 66 -7.21 -0.32 -13.13
N PHE A 67 -7.26 -1.31 -12.27
CA PHE A 67 -6.89 -1.16 -10.87
C PHE A 67 -5.53 -1.84 -10.61
N VAL A 68 -4.56 -1.08 -10.12
CA VAL A 68 -3.26 -1.61 -9.69
C VAL A 68 -3.28 -1.74 -8.17
N ASN A 69 -3.25 -2.98 -7.68
CA ASN A 69 -3.22 -3.28 -6.25
C ASN A 69 -1.79 -3.52 -5.77
N ILE A 70 -1.47 -2.99 -4.59
CA ILE A 70 -0.18 -3.13 -3.93
C ILE A 70 -0.41 -3.74 -2.55
N HIS A 71 0.12 -4.96 -2.33
CA HIS A 71 -0.11 -5.70 -1.10
C HIS A 71 0.52 -5.06 0.14
N GLY A 72 -0.01 -5.41 1.31
CA GLY A 72 0.52 -5.03 2.62
C GLY A 72 1.74 -5.86 3.05
N GLY A 73 2.15 -5.68 4.32
CA GLY A 73 3.24 -6.49 4.91
C GLY A 73 4.40 -5.68 5.47
N GLY A 74 4.21 -4.39 5.75
CA GLY A 74 5.21 -3.53 6.40
C GLY A 74 6.50 -3.41 5.60
N PHE A 75 6.43 -3.48 4.27
CA PHE A 75 7.55 -3.42 3.32
C PHE A 75 8.49 -4.63 3.33
N ILE A 76 8.36 -5.55 4.31
CA ILE A 76 9.31 -6.67 4.53
C ILE A 76 8.67 -8.05 4.41
N LEU A 77 7.35 -8.11 4.36
CA LEU A 77 6.52 -9.31 4.30
C LEU A 77 5.48 -9.19 3.20
N GLY A 78 4.75 -10.27 2.98
CA GLY A 78 3.63 -10.29 2.07
C GLY A 78 4.02 -10.71 0.66
N SER A 79 3.00 -10.81 -0.14
CA SER A 79 3.04 -11.10 -1.57
C SER A 79 1.63 -10.91 -2.13
N PRO A 80 1.42 -10.80 -3.45
CA PRO A 80 0.10 -10.59 -4.03
C PRO A 80 -0.92 -11.69 -3.71
N GLU A 81 -0.45 -12.89 -3.33
CA GLU A 81 -1.32 -13.98 -2.90
C GLU A 81 -2.12 -13.67 -1.63
N MET A 82 -1.73 -12.66 -0.86
CA MET A 82 -2.51 -12.22 0.32
C MET A 82 -3.87 -11.65 -0.09
N ASP A 83 -3.91 -10.93 -1.21
CA ASP A 83 -5.09 -10.25 -1.71
C ASP A 83 -5.86 -11.09 -2.74
N ASP A 84 -5.25 -12.17 -3.26
CA ASP A 84 -5.82 -13.02 -4.31
C ASP A 84 -7.27 -13.46 -4.03
N PRO A 85 -7.67 -13.86 -2.81
CA PRO A 85 -9.05 -14.25 -2.52
C PRO A 85 -10.10 -13.16 -2.76
N TYR A 86 -9.68 -11.89 -2.80
CA TYR A 86 -10.56 -10.72 -2.94
C TYR A 86 -10.55 -10.16 -4.36
N MET A 87 -9.41 -10.25 -5.06
CA MET A 87 -9.17 -9.51 -6.30
C MET A 87 -10.11 -9.91 -7.43
N MET A 88 -10.44 -11.21 -7.60
CA MET A 88 -11.39 -11.62 -8.64
C MET A 88 -12.79 -11.04 -8.39
N ASN A 89 -13.24 -11.05 -7.13
CA ASN A 89 -14.53 -10.45 -6.79
C ASN A 89 -14.55 -8.93 -7.01
N VAL A 90 -13.46 -8.23 -6.67
CA VAL A 90 -13.32 -6.78 -6.94
C VAL A 90 -13.33 -6.53 -8.45
N ALA A 91 -12.56 -7.29 -9.23
CA ALA A 91 -12.47 -7.13 -10.67
C ALA A 91 -13.86 -7.27 -11.36
N LEU A 92 -14.61 -8.30 -10.98
CA LEU A 92 -15.95 -8.54 -11.55
C LEU A 92 -16.97 -7.51 -11.09
N LYS A 93 -17.00 -7.17 -9.79
CA LYS A 93 -17.99 -6.23 -9.24
C LYS A 93 -17.74 -4.78 -9.66
N ALA A 94 -16.48 -4.37 -9.76
CA ALA A 94 -16.12 -3.03 -10.20
C ALA A 94 -16.02 -2.91 -11.73
N ASN A 95 -16.08 -4.02 -12.46
CA ASN A 95 -15.88 -4.11 -13.91
C ASN A 95 -14.54 -3.47 -14.33
N VAL A 96 -13.46 -3.93 -13.70
CA VAL A 96 -12.09 -3.48 -13.95
C VAL A 96 -11.16 -4.66 -14.22
N LYS A 97 -10.03 -4.42 -14.85
CA LYS A 97 -8.89 -5.33 -14.86
C LYS A 97 -7.98 -5.00 -13.70
N ILE A 98 -7.30 -6.01 -13.13
CA ILE A 98 -6.43 -5.80 -11.97
C ILE A 98 -5.04 -6.34 -12.25
N LEU A 99 -4.02 -5.56 -11.85
CA LEU A 99 -2.65 -6.03 -11.68
C LEU A 99 -2.29 -5.90 -10.19
N ASN A 100 -1.98 -7.02 -9.55
CA ASN A 100 -1.57 -7.09 -8.15
C ASN A 100 -0.06 -7.35 -8.10
N ILE A 101 0.73 -6.39 -7.62
CA ILE A 101 2.18 -6.34 -7.79
C ILE A 101 2.91 -7.15 -6.73
N ASP A 102 3.91 -7.94 -7.15
CA ASP A 102 4.89 -8.62 -6.28
C ASP A 102 6.19 -7.79 -6.22
N TYR A 103 6.15 -6.68 -5.50
CA TYR A 103 7.30 -5.78 -5.37
C TYR A 103 8.41 -6.36 -4.48
N SER A 104 9.64 -5.91 -4.70
CA SER A 104 10.81 -6.34 -3.95
C SER A 104 10.76 -5.88 -2.49
N LEU A 105 11.00 -6.81 -1.56
CA LEU A 105 10.87 -6.58 -0.12
C LEU A 105 12.18 -6.11 0.52
N ALA A 106 12.07 -5.12 1.40
CA ALA A 106 13.13 -4.70 2.31
C ALA A 106 13.49 -5.83 3.31
N PRO A 107 14.64 -5.81 3.95
CA PRO A 107 15.76 -4.91 3.77
C PRO A 107 16.70 -5.29 2.63
N ALA A 108 16.41 -6.33 1.84
CA ALA A 108 17.24 -6.70 0.68
C ALA A 108 17.06 -5.69 -0.47
N ALA A 109 15.86 -5.11 -0.55
CA ALA A 109 15.51 -4.04 -1.48
C ALA A 109 14.84 -2.90 -0.69
N PRO A 110 15.63 -2.06 0.03
CA PRO A 110 15.09 -0.95 0.79
C PRO A 110 14.56 0.16 -0.14
N PHE A 111 13.96 1.20 0.45
CA PHE A 111 13.59 2.40 -0.30
C PHE A 111 14.77 2.89 -1.17
N PRO A 112 14.51 3.26 -2.45
CA PRO A 112 13.22 3.39 -3.11
C PRO A 112 12.81 2.19 -4.00
N LYS A 113 13.50 1.02 -3.94
CA LYS A 113 13.36 -0.06 -4.92
C LYS A 113 11.92 -0.53 -5.13
N GLY A 114 11.21 -0.93 -4.07
CA GLY A 114 9.82 -1.40 -4.19
C GLY A 114 8.86 -0.31 -4.73
N LEU A 115 9.06 0.95 -4.35
CA LEU A 115 8.28 2.06 -4.88
C LEU A 115 8.50 2.25 -6.39
N ASN A 116 9.76 2.20 -6.82
CA ASN A 116 10.10 2.35 -8.23
C ASN A 116 9.53 1.20 -9.06
N GLU A 117 9.58 -0.04 -8.56
CA GLU A 117 8.95 -1.19 -9.22
C GLU A 117 7.44 -1.01 -9.38
N CYS A 118 6.75 -0.54 -8.33
CA CYS A 118 5.31 -0.24 -8.41
C CYS A 118 5.03 0.83 -9.47
N TYR A 119 5.80 1.91 -9.48
CA TYR A 119 5.66 2.98 -10.46
C TYR A 119 5.91 2.49 -11.89
N ALA A 120 6.95 1.68 -12.08
CA ALA A 120 7.34 1.12 -13.38
C ALA A 120 6.29 0.13 -13.94
N VAL A 121 5.64 -0.68 -13.08
CA VAL A 121 4.53 -1.55 -13.49
C VAL A 121 3.35 -0.74 -14.00
N ILE A 122 2.97 0.35 -13.31
CA ILE A 122 1.87 1.22 -13.74
C ILE A 122 2.20 1.85 -15.10
N LYS A 123 3.42 2.36 -15.25
CA LYS A 123 3.92 2.97 -16.50
C LYS A 123 3.96 1.95 -17.64
N TYR A 124 4.41 0.73 -17.36
CA TYR A 124 4.40 -0.37 -18.33
C TYR A 124 2.98 -0.68 -18.82
N ALA A 125 2.03 -0.84 -17.89
CA ALA A 125 0.64 -1.13 -18.24
C ALA A 125 0.01 0.01 -19.06
N GLN A 126 0.26 1.27 -18.68
CA GLN A 126 -0.20 2.45 -19.41
C GLN A 126 0.32 2.48 -20.86
N ASN A 127 1.59 2.11 -21.06
CA ASN A 127 2.25 2.15 -22.38
C ASN A 127 1.95 0.92 -23.24
N ASN A 128 1.47 -0.18 -22.64
CA ASN A 128 1.12 -1.42 -23.33
C ASN A 128 -0.36 -1.82 -23.09
N PRO A 129 -1.32 -0.92 -23.32
CA PRO A 129 -2.72 -1.13 -22.93
C PRO A 129 -3.39 -2.31 -23.66
N GLN A 130 -2.94 -2.66 -24.85
CA GLN A 130 -3.49 -3.78 -25.62
C GLN A 130 -3.15 -5.13 -24.98
N GLU A 131 -1.97 -5.24 -24.36
CA GLU A 131 -1.53 -6.47 -23.67
C GLU A 131 -2.50 -6.88 -22.56
N PHE A 132 -3.12 -5.89 -21.92
CA PHE A 132 -4.03 -6.09 -20.78
C PHE A 132 -5.49 -5.82 -21.11
N GLY A 133 -5.81 -5.32 -22.31
CA GLY A 133 -7.16 -4.89 -22.68
C GLY A 133 -7.71 -3.77 -21.78
N ILE A 134 -6.88 -2.76 -21.46
CA ILE A 134 -7.22 -1.66 -20.55
C ILE A 134 -7.42 -0.33 -21.25
N ASP A 135 -8.16 0.57 -20.61
CA ASP A 135 -8.15 1.99 -20.93
C ASP A 135 -6.99 2.68 -20.19
N PRO A 136 -5.89 3.09 -20.88
CA PRO A 136 -4.74 3.72 -20.23
C PRO A 136 -5.04 5.10 -19.66
N GLN A 137 -6.20 5.68 -19.91
CA GLN A 137 -6.66 6.93 -19.32
C GLN A 137 -7.42 6.72 -18.00
N LYS A 138 -7.69 5.46 -17.61
CA LYS A 138 -8.51 5.11 -16.44
C LYS A 138 -7.76 4.14 -15.53
N ILE A 139 -6.72 4.64 -14.85
CA ILE A 139 -5.90 3.86 -13.93
C ILE A 139 -6.17 4.32 -12.50
N THR A 140 -6.55 3.39 -11.64
CA THR A 140 -6.63 3.59 -10.18
C THR A 140 -5.54 2.78 -9.51
N VAL A 141 -4.87 3.35 -8.51
CA VAL A 141 -3.83 2.67 -7.73
C VAL A 141 -4.28 2.58 -6.28
N GLY A 142 -4.06 1.43 -5.66
CA GLY A 142 -4.46 1.28 -4.27
C GLY A 142 -3.70 0.16 -3.57
N GLY A 143 -3.88 0.10 -2.25
CA GLY A 143 -3.27 -0.95 -1.48
C GLY A 143 -3.53 -0.85 0.01
N HIS A 144 -3.09 -1.89 0.72
CA HIS A 144 -3.33 -2.11 2.13
C HIS A 144 -2.06 -1.87 2.94
N SER A 145 -2.14 -1.15 4.06
CA SER A 145 -0.99 -0.95 4.96
C SER A 145 0.23 -0.40 4.20
N ALA A 146 1.34 -1.11 4.13
CA ALA A 146 2.52 -0.72 3.36
C ALA A 146 2.20 -0.44 1.87
N GLY A 147 1.29 -1.22 1.28
CA GLY A 147 0.80 -0.96 -0.09
C GLY A 147 0.03 0.36 -0.20
N GLY A 148 -0.72 0.74 0.83
CA GLY A 148 -1.35 2.05 0.93
C GLY A 148 -0.33 3.20 1.01
N ASN A 149 0.80 2.99 1.70
CA ASN A 149 1.92 3.94 1.69
C ASN A 149 2.52 4.07 0.28
N PHE A 150 2.82 2.95 -0.38
CA PHE A 150 3.31 2.98 -1.77
C PHE A 150 2.32 3.66 -2.71
N SER A 151 1.02 3.42 -2.57
CA SER A 151 -0.02 4.07 -3.38
C SER A 151 0.00 5.59 -3.17
N ALA A 152 0.12 6.06 -1.94
CA ALA A 152 0.27 7.49 -1.64
C ALA A 152 1.57 8.06 -2.21
N ALA A 153 2.69 7.35 -2.11
CA ALA A 153 3.99 7.77 -2.67
C ALA A 153 3.97 7.80 -4.21
N VAL A 154 3.30 6.83 -4.86
CA VAL A 154 3.05 6.85 -6.31
C VAL A 154 2.23 8.08 -6.70
N GLY A 155 1.15 8.37 -5.97
CA GLY A 155 0.34 9.57 -6.18
C GLY A 155 1.14 10.85 -6.07
N LEU A 156 2.00 10.97 -5.05
CA LEU A 156 2.90 12.12 -4.85
C LEU A 156 3.93 12.27 -5.97
N LYS A 157 4.58 11.18 -6.36
CA LYS A 157 5.53 11.19 -7.47
C LYS A 157 4.84 11.64 -8.75
N ASN A 158 3.66 11.08 -9.03
CA ASN A 158 2.89 11.44 -10.23
C ASN A 158 2.35 12.87 -10.19
N ALA A 159 1.95 13.39 -9.03
CA ALA A 159 1.52 14.79 -8.90
C ALA A 159 2.62 15.78 -9.33
N GLN A 160 3.88 15.40 -9.21
CA GLN A 160 5.05 16.18 -9.62
C GLN A 160 5.44 15.94 -11.08
N THR A 161 5.49 14.66 -11.52
CA THR A 161 5.97 14.28 -12.85
C THR A 161 4.90 14.35 -13.93
N ARG A 162 3.64 14.08 -13.57
CA ARG A 162 2.48 13.97 -14.48
C ARG A 162 2.65 12.93 -15.61
N GLU A 163 3.46 11.91 -15.36
CA GLU A 163 3.76 10.85 -16.34
C GLU A 163 2.66 9.81 -16.47
N LEU A 164 1.86 9.63 -15.41
CA LEU A 164 0.84 8.57 -15.33
C LEU A 164 -0.58 9.15 -15.31
N ASN A 165 -1.51 8.46 -15.97
CA ASN A 165 -2.93 8.81 -16.00
C ASN A 165 -3.70 8.24 -14.80
N ILE A 166 -3.26 8.56 -13.58
CA ILE A 166 -3.89 8.08 -12.36
C ILE A 166 -5.17 8.87 -12.08
N LYS A 167 -6.31 8.20 -12.15
CA LYS A 167 -7.65 8.77 -11.91
C LYS A 167 -8.05 8.77 -10.45
N GLY A 168 -7.46 7.90 -9.63
CA GLY A 168 -7.72 7.88 -8.21
C GLY A 168 -6.82 6.95 -7.43
N LEU A 169 -6.93 7.08 -6.10
CA LEU A 169 -6.16 6.26 -5.15
C LEU A 169 -7.08 5.62 -4.11
N ILE A 170 -6.66 4.45 -3.62
CA ILE A 170 -7.28 3.76 -2.47
C ILE A 170 -6.20 3.50 -1.43
N LEU A 171 -6.34 4.09 -0.26
CA LEU A 171 -5.40 3.99 0.86
C LEU A 171 -6.09 3.29 2.03
N ASP A 172 -5.88 1.98 2.18
CA ASP A 172 -6.48 1.19 3.24
C ASP A 172 -5.52 1.06 4.43
N TYR A 173 -5.88 1.65 5.56
CA TYR A 173 -5.09 1.77 6.81
C TYR A 173 -3.59 2.01 6.60
N PRO A 174 -3.19 3.03 5.82
CA PRO A 174 -1.81 3.22 5.39
C PRO A 174 -0.92 3.75 6.52
N PRO A 175 0.36 3.29 6.65
CA PRO A 175 1.39 3.98 7.43
C PRO A 175 1.91 5.19 6.64
N LEU A 176 1.61 6.40 7.07
CA LEU A 176 1.98 7.63 6.36
C LEU A 176 3.02 8.48 7.09
N ASP A 177 3.47 8.03 8.25
CA ASP A 177 4.54 8.63 9.06
C ASP A 177 5.52 7.54 9.54
N ILE A 178 6.55 7.30 8.75
CA ILE A 178 7.62 6.35 9.07
C ILE A 178 8.72 7.00 9.94
N TYR A 179 8.73 8.34 10.05
CA TYR A 179 9.71 9.10 10.81
C TYR A 179 9.39 9.17 12.30
N THR A 180 8.15 9.51 12.66
CA THR A 180 7.76 9.64 14.07
C THR A 180 7.88 8.30 14.78
N ASP A 181 8.54 8.35 15.95
CA ASP A 181 8.75 7.14 16.76
C ASP A 181 7.42 6.47 17.12
N PRO A 182 7.25 5.18 16.78
CA PRO A 182 6.04 4.43 17.09
C PRO A 182 5.66 4.42 18.58
N CYS A 183 6.61 4.64 19.50
CA CYS A 183 6.32 4.79 20.94
C CYS A 183 5.51 6.06 21.26
N LEU A 184 5.51 7.05 20.37
CA LEU A 184 4.75 8.30 20.52
C LEU A 184 3.35 8.21 19.89
N LYS A 185 3.12 7.23 19.03
CA LYS A 185 1.83 7.01 18.40
C LYS A 185 0.83 6.47 19.43
N LYS A 186 -0.32 7.13 19.52
CA LYS A 186 -1.41 6.75 20.44
C LYS A 186 -2.50 6.05 19.64
N ASN A 187 -3.50 5.50 20.32
CA ASN A 187 -4.74 4.89 19.82
C ASN A 187 -4.70 3.39 19.48
N GLY A 188 -3.56 2.72 19.45
CA GLY A 188 -3.56 1.26 19.26
C GLY A 188 -4.24 0.55 20.43
N LYS A 189 -5.34 -0.15 20.13
CA LYS A 189 -6.07 -1.02 21.07
C LYS A 189 -6.31 -2.38 20.43
N GLY A 190 -6.53 -3.40 21.26
CA GLY A 190 -6.83 -4.74 20.79
C GLY A 190 -5.59 -5.59 20.51
N PHE A 191 -5.82 -6.78 19.98
CA PHE A 191 -4.80 -7.83 19.82
C PHE A 191 -3.70 -7.39 18.84
N VAL A 192 -4.08 -6.84 17.69
CA VAL A 192 -3.12 -6.47 16.65
C VAL A 192 -2.17 -5.38 17.14
N ALA A 193 -2.70 -4.34 17.78
CA ALA A 193 -1.88 -3.25 18.31
C ALA A 193 -0.94 -3.69 19.44
N LEU A 194 -1.42 -4.58 20.33
CA LEU A 194 -0.66 -5.02 21.50
C LEU A 194 0.37 -6.09 21.20
N PHE A 195 0.14 -6.97 20.21
CA PHE A 195 0.97 -8.15 19.97
C PHE A 195 1.61 -8.18 18.59
N ILE A 196 1.02 -7.58 17.57
CA ILE A 196 1.50 -7.62 16.18
C ILE A 196 2.16 -6.29 15.79
N MET A 197 1.47 -5.16 15.98
CA MET A 197 1.94 -3.81 15.64
C MET A 197 2.61 -3.12 16.83
N THR A 198 3.43 -3.85 17.60
CA THR A 198 4.12 -3.26 18.76
C THR A 198 5.11 -2.18 18.31
N PRO A 199 5.37 -1.13 19.14
CA PRO A 199 6.34 -0.09 18.81
C PRO A 199 7.72 -0.63 18.45
N LYS A 200 8.16 -1.73 19.11
CA LYS A 200 9.44 -2.39 18.81
C LYS A 200 9.47 -2.98 17.40
N ARG A 201 8.37 -3.64 16.97
CA ARG A 201 8.26 -4.20 15.61
C ARG A 201 8.15 -3.09 14.57
N ALA A 202 7.34 -2.06 14.84
CA ALA A 202 7.20 -0.93 13.92
C ALA A 202 8.53 -0.21 13.70
N ARG A 203 9.33 0.04 14.77
CA ARG A 203 10.70 0.57 14.65
C ARG A 203 11.59 -0.32 13.76
N PHE A 204 11.50 -1.64 13.95
CA PHE A 204 12.27 -2.59 13.15
C PHE A 204 11.86 -2.58 11.69
N PHE A 205 10.56 -2.53 11.39
CA PHE A 205 10.04 -2.43 10.02
C PHE A 205 10.48 -1.13 9.35
N ASN A 206 10.37 0.00 10.06
CA ASN A 206 10.82 1.29 9.58
C ASN A 206 12.33 1.29 9.27
N ALA A 207 13.15 0.65 10.12
CA ALA A 207 14.59 0.50 9.89
C ALA A 207 14.91 -0.40 8.68
N CYS A 208 14.12 -1.46 8.46
CA CYS A 208 14.28 -2.30 7.27
C CYS A 208 13.94 -1.56 5.98
N TYR A 209 12.88 -0.75 6.00
CA TYR A 209 12.43 0.00 4.82
C TYR A 209 13.37 1.16 4.49
N CYS A 210 13.76 1.93 5.50
CA CYS A 210 14.71 3.04 5.38
C CYS A 210 15.60 3.12 6.62
N ILE A 211 16.90 2.84 6.46
CA ILE A 211 17.86 2.82 7.57
C ILE A 211 18.07 4.21 8.14
N SER A 212 18.26 5.22 7.28
CA SER A 212 18.45 6.61 7.70
C SER A 212 17.18 7.18 8.30
N LYS A 213 17.24 7.58 9.56
CA LYS A 213 16.10 8.17 10.24
C LYS A 213 15.71 9.50 9.65
N GLU A 214 16.69 10.32 9.30
CA GLU A 214 16.48 11.65 8.71
C GLU A 214 15.81 11.56 7.34
N GLU A 215 16.22 10.57 6.54
CA GLU A 215 15.63 10.31 5.23
C GLU A 215 14.15 9.88 5.33
N ARG A 216 13.72 9.29 6.44
CA ARG A 216 12.30 8.93 6.65
C ARG A 216 11.34 10.13 6.62
N LYS A 217 11.84 11.39 6.68
CA LYS A 217 11.03 12.59 6.43
C LYS A 217 10.75 12.86 4.96
N ASN A 218 11.42 12.14 4.04
CA ASN A 218 11.11 12.26 2.62
C ASN A 218 9.62 11.97 2.38
N PRO A 219 8.86 12.83 1.69
CA PRO A 219 7.44 12.62 1.41
C PRO A 219 7.12 11.31 0.66
N LEU A 220 8.07 10.77 -0.10
CA LEU A 220 7.91 9.45 -0.74
C LEU A 220 8.09 8.27 0.22
N ILE A 221 8.56 8.50 1.46
CA ILE A 221 8.62 7.52 2.54
C ILE A 221 7.50 7.78 3.54
N SER A 222 7.31 9.04 3.91
CA SER A 222 6.32 9.51 4.87
C SER A 222 5.45 10.60 4.24
N PRO A 223 4.37 10.23 3.52
CA PRO A 223 3.50 11.16 2.81
C PRO A 223 2.93 12.29 3.66
N ILE A 224 2.82 12.12 4.97
CA ILE A 224 2.36 13.14 5.90
C ILE A 224 3.23 14.42 5.88
N TYR A 225 4.49 14.32 5.48
CA TYR A 225 5.43 15.46 5.38
C TYR A 225 5.35 16.21 4.06
N SER A 226 4.41 15.85 3.17
CA SER A 226 4.18 16.59 1.94
C SER A 226 3.74 18.02 2.21
N SER A 227 4.21 18.96 1.41
CA SER A 227 3.68 20.33 1.40
C SER A 227 2.35 20.39 0.65
N LYS A 228 1.58 21.46 0.90
CA LYS A 228 0.34 21.72 0.17
C LYS A 228 0.56 21.80 -1.34
N GLU A 229 1.66 22.38 -1.78
CA GLU A 229 2.00 22.50 -3.21
C GLU A 229 2.26 21.13 -3.84
N GLN A 230 2.93 20.22 -3.13
CA GLN A 230 3.15 18.84 -3.60
C GLN A 230 1.84 18.04 -3.74
N LEU A 231 0.81 18.40 -2.97
CA LEU A 231 -0.50 17.73 -2.97
C LEU A 231 -1.49 18.33 -3.97
N LYS A 232 -1.22 19.48 -4.57
CA LYS A 232 -2.16 20.24 -5.42
C LYS A 232 -2.74 19.44 -6.60
N ASN A 233 -1.97 18.51 -7.16
CA ASN A 233 -2.41 17.66 -8.27
C ASN A 233 -2.56 16.19 -7.85
N PHE A 234 -2.75 15.96 -6.55
CA PHE A 234 -2.94 14.61 -6.04
C PHE A 234 -4.30 14.06 -6.51
N PRO A 235 -4.39 12.79 -6.94
CA PRO A 235 -5.62 12.24 -7.47
C PRO A 235 -6.74 12.15 -6.43
N PRO A 236 -8.03 12.11 -6.85
CA PRO A 236 -9.15 11.76 -5.97
C PRO A 236 -8.85 10.50 -5.15
N THR A 237 -9.09 10.54 -3.84
CA THR A 237 -8.57 9.51 -2.94
C THR A 237 -9.64 8.98 -1.99
N LEU A 238 -9.77 7.66 -1.92
CA LEU A 238 -10.46 6.95 -0.83
C LEU A 238 -9.45 6.62 0.26
N ILE A 239 -9.72 7.05 1.50
CA ILE A 239 -8.94 6.68 2.69
C ILE A 239 -9.84 5.89 3.65
N ILE A 240 -9.42 4.68 3.99
CA ILE A 240 -10.08 3.84 4.99
C ILE A 240 -9.17 3.74 6.21
N THR A 241 -9.72 3.97 7.41
CA THR A 241 -8.95 3.91 8.66
C THR A 241 -9.58 2.96 9.69
N ALA A 242 -8.75 2.28 10.46
CA ALA A 242 -9.13 1.42 11.56
C ALA A 242 -8.96 2.17 12.88
N GLY A 243 -10.02 2.38 13.65
CA GLY A 243 -10.01 3.24 14.84
C GLY A 243 -9.15 2.74 16.00
N ASN A 244 -8.89 1.44 16.08
CA ASN A 244 -8.02 0.81 17.07
C ASN A 244 -6.58 0.60 16.57
N ASP A 245 -6.20 1.25 15.47
CA ASP A 245 -4.88 1.18 14.85
C ASP A 245 -4.01 2.37 15.27
N ILE A 246 -2.73 2.13 15.54
CA ILE A 246 -1.73 3.19 15.81
C ILE A 246 -1.47 4.08 14.59
N LEU A 247 -1.83 3.63 13.38
CA LEU A 247 -1.65 4.36 12.13
C LEU A 247 -2.84 5.26 11.78
N CYS A 248 -3.97 5.09 12.47
CA CYS A 248 -5.19 5.85 12.18
C CYS A 248 -5.00 7.37 12.25
N PRO A 249 -4.34 7.95 13.29
CA PRO A 249 -4.21 9.41 13.37
C PRO A 249 -3.41 10.03 12.23
N GLU A 250 -2.35 9.36 11.77
CA GLU A 250 -1.51 9.89 10.68
C GLU A 250 -2.24 9.86 9.33
N ALA A 251 -3.07 8.84 9.10
CA ALA A 251 -3.91 8.77 7.91
C ALA A 251 -5.00 9.85 7.91
N GLU A 252 -5.58 10.15 9.07
CA GLU A 252 -6.56 11.22 9.23
C GLU A 252 -5.92 12.61 9.05
N ILE A 253 -4.72 12.84 9.58
CA ILE A 253 -3.96 14.08 9.32
C ILE A 253 -3.65 14.23 7.83
N PHE A 254 -3.28 13.16 7.16
CA PHE A 254 -3.02 13.20 5.71
C PHE A 254 -4.28 13.49 4.90
N ARG A 255 -5.43 12.91 5.30
CA ARG A 255 -6.75 13.27 4.75
C ARG A 255 -7.00 14.78 4.83
N ASP A 256 -6.77 15.39 6.00
CA ASP A 256 -6.99 16.81 6.21
C ASP A 256 -6.08 17.65 5.30
N LYS A 257 -4.81 17.27 5.18
CA LYS A 257 -3.86 17.91 4.26
C LYS A 257 -4.28 17.82 2.80
N LEU A 258 -4.81 16.68 2.35
CA LEU A 258 -5.35 16.50 1.01
C LEU A 258 -6.56 17.41 0.78
N THR A 259 -7.49 17.45 1.74
CA THR A 259 -8.68 18.32 1.69
C THR A 259 -8.29 19.80 1.63
N GLU A 260 -7.33 20.23 2.46
CA GLU A 260 -6.78 21.60 2.44
C GLU A 260 -6.08 21.95 1.13
N ALA A 261 -5.55 20.95 0.42
CA ALA A 261 -4.96 21.11 -0.91
C ALA A 261 -6.00 21.10 -2.04
N GLY A 262 -7.30 20.92 -1.72
CA GLY A 262 -8.38 20.90 -2.71
C GLY A 262 -8.59 19.55 -3.39
N VAL A 263 -8.02 18.47 -2.86
CA VAL A 263 -8.21 17.12 -3.38
C VAL A 263 -9.57 16.57 -2.98
N ASP A 264 -10.26 15.88 -3.90
CA ASP A 264 -11.49 15.14 -3.62
C ASP A 264 -11.16 13.91 -2.76
N VAL A 265 -11.57 13.92 -1.49
CA VAL A 265 -11.26 12.84 -0.53
C VAL A 265 -12.56 12.24 0.02
N VAL A 266 -12.68 10.92 -0.14
CA VAL A 266 -13.67 10.12 0.59
C VAL A 266 -12.96 9.44 1.76
N HIS A 267 -13.47 9.60 2.97
CA HIS A 267 -12.88 8.98 4.16
C HIS A 267 -13.92 8.20 4.96
N LYS A 268 -13.52 7.00 5.40
CA LYS A 268 -14.29 6.19 6.35
C LYS A 268 -13.41 5.68 7.47
N ARG A 269 -13.81 5.97 8.71
CA ARG A 269 -13.21 5.38 9.91
C ARG A 269 -14.10 4.25 10.44
N PHE A 270 -13.52 3.07 10.59
CA PHE A 270 -14.13 1.94 11.27
C PHE A 270 -13.69 1.92 12.75
N ASN A 271 -14.50 2.52 13.64
CA ASN A 271 -14.11 2.88 15.01
C ASN A 271 -13.60 1.73 15.87
N LYS A 272 -14.12 0.49 15.68
CA LYS A 272 -13.73 -0.69 16.43
C LYS A 272 -12.74 -1.61 15.71
N ALA A 273 -12.45 -1.33 14.43
CA ALA A 273 -11.55 -2.13 13.63
C ALA A 273 -10.10 -1.99 14.09
N GLU A 274 -9.34 -3.06 13.92
CA GLU A 274 -7.90 -3.13 14.13
C GLU A 274 -7.16 -3.12 12.80
N HIS A 275 -5.86 -2.89 12.82
CA HIS A 275 -5.02 -2.96 11.61
C HIS A 275 -5.21 -4.27 10.85
N GLY A 276 -5.38 -4.21 9.52
CA GLY A 276 -5.59 -5.39 8.69
C GLY A 276 -7.02 -5.93 8.66
N PHE A 277 -7.99 -5.20 9.18
CA PHE A 277 -9.36 -5.68 9.35
C PHE A 277 -10.05 -6.07 8.02
N THR A 278 -9.72 -5.46 6.90
CA THR A 278 -10.30 -5.77 5.57
C THR A 278 -9.98 -7.20 5.12
N HIS A 279 -8.93 -7.83 5.68
CA HIS A 279 -8.57 -9.23 5.46
C HIS A 279 -9.21 -10.19 6.48
N SER A 280 -10.19 -9.73 7.23
CA SER A 280 -10.94 -10.56 8.18
C SER A 280 -12.32 -10.98 7.62
N ASN A 281 -12.97 -11.90 8.31
CA ASN A 281 -14.33 -12.33 7.97
C ASN A 281 -15.43 -11.49 8.67
N LYS A 282 -15.07 -10.30 9.20
CA LYS A 282 -16.01 -9.43 9.92
C LYS A 282 -16.85 -8.59 8.95
N PRO A 283 -18.06 -8.15 9.37
CA PRO A 283 -18.90 -7.27 8.53
C PRO A 283 -18.19 -5.98 8.09
N GLU A 284 -17.36 -5.40 8.95
CA GLU A 284 -16.58 -4.20 8.64
C GLU A 284 -15.61 -4.43 7.45
N ALA A 285 -15.09 -5.64 7.30
CA ALA A 285 -14.25 -5.99 6.16
C ALA A 285 -15.04 -5.97 4.85
N GLN A 286 -16.26 -6.52 4.86
CA GLN A 286 -17.14 -6.52 3.69
C GLN A 286 -17.52 -5.10 3.29
N GLU A 287 -17.86 -4.23 4.28
CA GLU A 287 -18.13 -2.80 4.04
C GLU A 287 -16.90 -2.09 3.44
N GLY A 288 -15.69 -2.34 3.97
CA GLY A 288 -14.46 -1.78 3.45
C GLY A 288 -14.21 -2.15 1.97
N TRP A 289 -14.35 -3.43 1.62
CA TRP A 289 -14.22 -3.89 0.24
C TRP A 289 -15.30 -3.30 -0.67
N GLN A 290 -16.56 -3.19 -0.18
CA GLN A 290 -17.63 -2.58 -0.94
C GLN A 290 -17.34 -1.11 -1.26
N MET A 291 -16.82 -0.35 -0.30
CA MET A 291 -16.39 1.05 -0.53
C MET A 291 -15.30 1.16 -1.59
N MET A 292 -14.32 0.24 -1.59
CA MET A 292 -13.27 0.20 -2.63
C MET A 292 -13.88 -0.06 -4.01
N ILE A 293 -14.80 -1.02 -4.12
CA ILE A 293 -15.53 -1.32 -5.36
C ILE A 293 -16.33 -0.11 -5.86
N GLU A 294 -17.03 0.59 -4.98
CA GLU A 294 -17.81 1.78 -5.32
C GLU A 294 -16.91 2.93 -5.77
N HIS A 295 -15.77 3.11 -5.12
CA HIS A 295 -14.78 4.11 -5.51
C HIS A 295 -14.21 3.81 -6.91
N LEU A 296 -13.88 2.53 -7.21
CA LEU A 296 -13.43 2.11 -8.53
C LEU A 296 -14.51 2.40 -9.58
N LYS A 297 -15.79 2.08 -9.33
CA LYS A 297 -16.91 2.38 -10.24
C LYS A 297 -17.08 3.88 -10.49
N ARG A 298 -16.90 4.70 -9.48
CA ARG A 298 -17.02 6.16 -9.60
C ARG A 298 -15.97 6.75 -10.54
N LEU A 299 -14.79 6.11 -10.65
CA LEU A 299 -13.64 6.58 -11.44
C LEU A 299 -13.50 5.88 -12.80
N ALA A 300 -14.36 4.91 -13.10
CA ALA A 300 -14.36 4.07 -14.29
C ALA A 300 -14.77 4.79 -15.60
#